data_1082789ba400d603fd55bb1bb6ab3654
#
_entry.id   1082789ba400d603fd55bb1bb6ab3654
#
_cell.length_a   1.000
_cell.length_b   1.000
_cell.length_c   1.000
_cell.angle_alpha   90.00
_cell.angle_beta   90.00
_cell.angle_gamma   90.00
#
_symmetry.space_group_name_H-M   'P 1'
#
loop_
_entity.id
_entity.type
_entity.pdbx_description
1 polymer ?
#
loop_
_entity_poly.entity_id
_entity_poly.type
_entity_poly.pdbx_seq_one_letter_code
_entity_poly.pdbx_strand_id
1 'polypeptide(L)'
;MSERQSLAPAFLFDLDGTLIDSVYQHVVAWREALEQVGVSLAVWKIHRRIGMSGGLFVTALLRELGAALDEEAIVRLPGLHAEAYARHYPGVRPLPGSAELLATLSEREIPWAIATSGAERSAGPARELLGLPPDTPFVTRDLVRYAKPDPDLFLTAAERIHVDIRNAIVVGDSVWDLLAARRAGALGIGLLSGGYGREELLYAGAFRVYEDPADLRNHLDEVGVRRPL
;
A
#
# COMPACT_ATOMS: atom_id res chain seq x y z
N MET A 1 32.88 -6.06 -22.57
CA MET A 1 32.93 -5.34 -21.28
C MET A 1 31.51 -5.38 -20.76
N SER A 2 31.22 -6.21 -19.77
CA SER A 2 29.89 -6.34 -19.17
C SER A 2 29.62 -5.06 -18.39
N GLU A 3 28.63 -4.31 -18.84
CA GLU A 3 28.01 -3.24 -18.04
C GLU A 3 27.56 -3.86 -16.72
N ARG A 4 28.20 -3.49 -15.63
CA ARG A 4 27.63 -3.70 -14.31
C ARG A 4 26.42 -2.79 -14.23
N GLN A 5 25.24 -3.31 -14.61
CA GLN A 5 24.00 -2.67 -14.26
C GLN A 5 24.05 -2.26 -12.79
N SER A 6 23.76 -1.03 -12.52
CA SER A 6 23.70 -0.44 -11.19
C SER A 6 22.94 -1.39 -10.26
N LEU A 7 23.61 -1.89 -9.21
CA LEU A 7 23.03 -2.76 -8.18
C LEU A 7 22.14 -1.97 -7.20
N ALA A 8 21.69 -0.77 -7.57
CA ALA A 8 20.72 -0.04 -6.76
C ALA A 8 19.38 -0.77 -6.83
N PRO A 9 18.74 -1.04 -5.69
CA PRO A 9 17.43 -1.67 -5.66
C PRO A 9 16.37 -0.71 -6.23
N ALA A 10 15.33 -1.26 -6.85
CA ALA A 10 14.12 -0.49 -7.16
C ALA A 10 13.18 -0.44 -5.96
N PHE A 11 12.30 0.57 -5.90
CA PHE A 11 11.33 0.70 -4.81
C PHE A 11 9.90 0.54 -5.32
N LEU A 12 9.13 -0.28 -4.64
CA LEU A 12 7.70 -0.51 -4.90
C LEU A 12 6.93 -0.09 -3.67
N PHE A 13 6.23 1.03 -3.75
CA PHE A 13 5.52 1.59 -2.62
C PHE A 13 4.06 1.16 -2.61
N ASP A 14 3.55 0.76 -1.45
CA ASP A 14 2.13 0.90 -1.18
C ASP A 14 1.74 2.37 -1.13
N LEU A 15 0.45 2.67 -1.05
CA LEU A 15 -0.08 4.03 -1.07
C LEU A 15 -0.63 4.45 0.30
N ASP A 16 -1.70 3.78 0.73
CA ASP A 16 -2.50 4.15 1.89
C ASP A 16 -1.80 3.78 3.20
N GLY A 17 -1.41 4.76 4.01
CA GLY A 17 -0.59 4.55 5.20
C GLY A 17 0.92 4.49 4.94
N THR A 18 1.31 4.48 3.66
CA THR A 18 2.71 4.40 3.22
C THR A 18 3.20 5.72 2.63
N LEU A 19 2.45 6.32 1.72
CA LEU A 19 2.76 7.63 1.11
C LEU A 19 1.75 8.71 1.49
N ILE A 20 0.51 8.31 1.80
CA ILE A 20 -0.55 9.21 2.22
C ILE A 20 -1.17 8.73 3.55
N ASP A 21 -1.55 9.70 4.40
CA ASP A 21 -2.26 9.45 5.65
C ASP A 21 -3.75 9.27 5.38
N SER A 22 -4.14 8.04 5.06
CA SER A 22 -5.49 7.67 4.62
C SER A 22 -6.07 6.44 5.32
N VAL A 23 -5.28 5.72 6.11
CA VAL A 23 -5.71 4.46 6.75
C VAL A 23 -6.98 4.65 7.58
N TYR A 24 -7.01 5.67 8.42
CA TYR A 24 -8.16 5.90 9.30
C TYR A 24 -9.37 6.46 8.57
N GLN A 25 -9.19 7.17 7.44
CA GLN A 25 -10.28 7.55 6.55
C GLN A 25 -10.93 6.31 5.92
N HIS A 26 -10.12 5.33 5.52
CA HIS A 26 -10.63 4.03 5.08
C HIS A 26 -11.36 3.27 6.19
N VAL A 27 -10.83 3.29 7.42
CA VAL A 27 -11.47 2.64 8.57
C VAL A 27 -12.85 3.23 8.83
N VAL A 28 -12.99 4.57 8.83
CA VAL A 28 -14.27 5.25 9.03
C VAL A 28 -15.22 4.95 7.86
N ALA A 29 -14.72 5.02 6.62
CA ALA A 29 -15.51 4.72 5.44
C ALA A 29 -16.05 3.28 5.44
N TRP A 30 -15.23 2.29 5.81
CA TRP A 30 -15.69 0.92 5.97
C TRP A 30 -16.71 0.75 7.10
N ARG A 31 -16.51 1.44 8.23
CA ARG A 31 -17.48 1.44 9.32
C ARG A 31 -18.82 1.95 8.84
N GLU A 32 -18.86 3.11 8.18
CA GLU A 32 -20.09 3.70 7.64
C GLU A 32 -20.78 2.76 6.62
N ALA A 33 -19.99 2.15 5.72
CA ALA A 33 -20.52 1.22 4.73
C ALA A 33 -21.15 -0.03 5.38
N LEU A 34 -20.51 -0.57 6.41
CA LEU A 34 -21.02 -1.74 7.16
C LEU A 34 -22.29 -1.38 7.94
N GLU A 35 -22.34 -0.23 8.60
CA GLU A 35 -23.52 0.23 9.32
C GLU A 35 -24.74 0.38 8.38
N GLN A 36 -24.54 0.82 7.12
CA GLN A 36 -25.61 0.93 6.12
C GLN A 36 -26.21 -0.42 5.70
N VAL A 37 -25.47 -1.51 5.85
CA VAL A 37 -26.00 -2.88 5.61
C VAL A 37 -26.33 -3.61 6.92
N GLY A 38 -26.48 -2.88 8.02
CA GLY A 38 -26.89 -3.42 9.32
C GLY A 38 -25.80 -4.18 10.08
N VAL A 39 -24.52 -4.03 9.69
CA VAL A 39 -23.39 -4.69 10.34
C VAL A 39 -22.67 -3.73 11.27
N SER A 40 -22.58 -4.09 12.55
CA SER A 40 -21.75 -3.38 13.53
C SER A 40 -20.47 -4.18 13.80
N LEU A 41 -19.31 -3.58 13.54
CA LEU A 41 -18.02 -4.21 13.76
C LEU A 41 -17.11 -3.29 14.58
N ALA A 42 -16.36 -3.86 15.52
CA ALA A 42 -15.38 -3.09 16.30
C ALA A 42 -14.33 -2.46 15.37
N VAL A 43 -14.07 -1.17 15.55
CA VAL A 43 -13.21 -0.35 14.66
C VAL A 43 -11.81 -0.94 14.50
N TRP A 44 -11.22 -1.47 15.57
CA TRP A 44 -9.90 -2.10 15.49
C TRP A 44 -9.89 -3.33 14.57
N LYS A 45 -11.00 -4.06 14.44
CA LYS A 45 -11.12 -5.20 13.52
C LYS A 45 -11.16 -4.74 12.06
N ILE A 46 -11.74 -3.58 11.79
CA ILE A 46 -11.71 -2.95 10.47
C ILE A 46 -10.27 -2.55 10.15
N HIS A 47 -9.62 -1.82 11.06
CA HIS A 47 -8.24 -1.36 10.90
C HIS A 47 -7.30 -2.52 10.52
N ARG A 48 -7.37 -3.64 11.22
CA ARG A 48 -6.51 -4.83 10.98
C ARG A 48 -6.68 -5.46 9.59
N ARG A 49 -7.62 -5.00 8.81
CA ARG A 49 -7.91 -5.48 7.45
C ARG A 49 -7.62 -4.44 6.37
N ILE A 50 -7.30 -3.21 6.76
CA ILE A 50 -6.85 -2.20 5.79
C ILE A 50 -5.53 -2.66 5.17
N GLY A 51 -5.33 -2.38 3.89
CA GLY A 51 -4.20 -2.87 3.10
C GLY A 51 -4.50 -4.15 2.30
N MET A 52 -5.46 -4.98 2.72
CA MET A 52 -5.94 -6.09 1.88
C MET A 52 -6.94 -5.61 0.82
N SER A 53 -7.17 -6.43 -0.20
CA SER A 53 -8.21 -6.12 -1.20
C SER A 53 -9.61 -6.08 -0.59
N GLY A 54 -10.47 -5.18 -1.10
CA GLY A 54 -11.84 -5.05 -0.61
C GLY A 54 -12.66 -6.36 -0.70
N GLY A 55 -12.42 -7.18 -1.71
CA GLY A 55 -13.07 -8.49 -1.84
C GLY A 55 -12.65 -9.49 -0.74
N LEU A 56 -11.36 -9.51 -0.39
CA LEU A 56 -10.86 -10.31 0.73
C LEU A 56 -11.34 -9.76 2.07
N PHE A 57 -11.41 -8.44 2.20
CA PHE A 57 -11.99 -7.78 3.38
C PHE A 57 -13.43 -8.29 3.63
N VAL A 58 -14.29 -8.21 2.62
CA VAL A 58 -15.69 -8.68 2.71
C VAL A 58 -15.74 -10.18 3.01
N THR A 59 -14.93 -11.00 2.33
CA THR A 59 -14.88 -12.44 2.57
C THR A 59 -14.45 -12.80 4.00
N ALA A 60 -13.44 -12.11 4.53
CA ALA A 60 -12.96 -12.30 5.90
C ALA A 60 -14.02 -11.88 6.92
N LEU A 61 -14.74 -10.80 6.62
CA LEU A 61 -15.84 -10.30 7.43
C LEU A 61 -16.98 -11.33 7.52
N LEU A 62 -17.42 -11.88 6.38
CA LEU A 62 -18.48 -12.90 6.32
C LEU A 62 -18.13 -14.13 7.16
N ARG A 63 -16.89 -14.60 7.10
CA ARG A 63 -16.42 -15.73 7.91
C ARG A 63 -16.48 -15.44 9.42
N GLU A 64 -16.17 -14.21 9.82
CA GLU A 64 -16.13 -13.84 11.23
C GLU A 64 -17.52 -13.64 11.82
N LEU A 65 -18.41 -13.03 11.08
CA LEU A 65 -19.75 -12.74 11.56
C LEU A 65 -20.64 -13.99 11.66
N GLY A 66 -20.29 -15.09 10.96
CA GLY A 66 -21.14 -16.29 10.90
C GLY A 66 -22.55 -16.00 10.41
N ALA A 67 -22.80 -14.78 9.96
CA ALA A 67 -24.06 -14.25 9.55
C ALA A 67 -24.09 -14.08 8.04
N ALA A 68 -25.16 -14.50 7.43
CA ALA A 68 -25.43 -14.23 6.04
C ALA A 68 -25.74 -12.74 5.85
N LEU A 69 -24.74 -11.95 5.39
CA LEU A 69 -25.09 -10.82 4.58
C LEU A 69 -25.74 -11.36 3.31
N ASP A 70 -26.84 -10.78 2.90
CA ASP A 70 -27.43 -11.15 1.62
C ASP A 70 -26.48 -10.78 0.46
N GLU A 71 -26.66 -11.43 -0.68
CA GLU A 71 -25.79 -11.20 -1.85
C GLU A 71 -25.84 -9.72 -2.30
N GLU A 72 -27.00 -9.07 -2.14
CA GLU A 72 -27.17 -7.66 -2.50
C GLU A 72 -26.30 -6.76 -1.62
N ALA A 73 -26.27 -6.98 -0.32
CA ALA A 73 -25.42 -6.23 0.61
C ALA A 73 -23.92 -6.42 0.28
N ILE A 74 -23.50 -7.67 -0.03
CA ILE A 74 -22.11 -7.96 -0.40
C ILE A 74 -21.67 -7.19 -1.65
N VAL A 75 -22.53 -7.15 -2.67
CA VAL A 75 -22.25 -6.43 -3.93
C VAL A 75 -22.21 -4.91 -3.71
N ARG A 76 -23.03 -4.36 -2.82
CA ARG A 76 -23.12 -2.93 -2.53
C ARG A 76 -21.96 -2.41 -1.68
N LEU A 77 -21.42 -3.20 -0.78
CA LEU A 77 -20.40 -2.78 0.20
C LEU A 77 -19.20 -2.01 -0.41
N PRO A 78 -18.55 -2.47 -1.50
CA PRO A 78 -17.45 -1.74 -2.10
C PRO A 78 -17.85 -0.33 -2.62
N GLY A 79 -19.06 -0.21 -3.16
CA GLY A 79 -19.61 1.07 -3.61
C GLY A 79 -19.87 2.03 -2.45
N LEU A 80 -20.52 1.55 -1.39
CA LEU A 80 -20.79 2.32 -0.16
C LEU A 80 -19.48 2.77 0.50
N HIS A 81 -18.46 1.90 0.56
CA HIS A 81 -17.14 2.28 1.04
C HIS A 81 -16.51 3.38 0.18
N ALA A 82 -16.53 3.26 -1.16
CA ALA A 82 -15.94 4.25 -2.05
C ALA A 82 -16.65 5.64 -1.91
N GLU A 83 -17.97 5.64 -1.76
CA GLU A 83 -18.74 6.87 -1.52
C GLU A 83 -18.40 7.50 -0.16
N ALA A 84 -18.32 6.70 0.89
CA ALA A 84 -17.91 7.16 2.21
C ALA A 84 -16.49 7.71 2.19
N TYR A 85 -15.54 6.97 1.59
CA TYR A 85 -14.14 7.40 1.48
C TYR A 85 -14.02 8.74 0.72
N ALA A 86 -14.75 8.92 -0.36
CA ALA A 86 -14.74 10.19 -1.11
C ALA A 86 -15.17 11.38 -0.24
N ARG A 87 -16.07 11.19 0.72
CA ARG A 87 -16.46 12.26 1.67
C ARG A 87 -15.34 12.59 2.68
N HIS A 88 -14.54 11.61 3.06
CA HIS A 88 -13.43 11.77 4.00
C HIS A 88 -12.11 12.16 3.33
N TYR A 89 -11.99 11.96 2.01
CA TYR A 89 -10.79 12.24 1.23
C TYR A 89 -10.23 13.67 1.39
N PRO A 90 -11.04 14.74 1.51
CA PRO A 90 -10.51 16.09 1.75
C PRO A 90 -9.64 16.23 3.01
N GLY A 91 -9.72 15.28 3.95
CA GLY A 91 -8.86 15.19 5.12
C GLY A 91 -7.52 14.47 4.89
N VAL A 92 -7.36 13.76 3.77
CA VAL A 92 -6.12 13.02 3.45
C VAL A 92 -4.98 14.00 3.15
N ARG A 93 -3.79 13.66 3.61
CA ARG A 93 -2.55 14.43 3.39
C ARG A 93 -1.41 13.49 3.02
N PRO A 94 -0.38 13.96 2.31
CA PRO A 94 0.88 13.22 2.20
C PRO A 94 1.46 12.95 3.59
N LEU A 95 2.01 11.78 3.79
CA LEU A 95 2.81 11.51 5.00
C LEU A 95 4.12 12.30 4.98
N PRO A 96 4.70 12.61 6.15
CA PRO A 96 5.96 13.34 6.22
C PRO A 96 7.05 12.73 5.34
N GLY A 97 7.66 13.53 4.49
CA GLY A 97 8.76 13.12 3.63
C GLY A 97 8.40 12.31 2.39
N SER A 98 7.12 12.04 2.11
CA SER A 98 6.70 11.23 0.94
C SER A 98 7.15 11.84 -0.38
N ALA A 99 6.85 13.12 -0.62
CA ALA A 99 7.23 13.79 -1.86
C ALA A 99 8.76 13.88 -1.99
N GLU A 100 9.46 14.20 -0.88
CA GLU A 100 10.91 14.31 -0.85
C GLU A 100 11.62 12.97 -1.03
N LEU A 101 11.03 11.87 -0.53
CA LEU A 101 11.55 10.52 -0.75
C LEU A 101 11.47 10.15 -2.24
N LEU A 102 10.30 10.32 -2.85
CA LEU A 102 10.09 10.04 -4.28
C LEU A 102 10.99 10.93 -5.17
N ALA A 103 11.11 12.21 -4.85
CA ALA A 103 12.02 13.13 -5.53
C ALA A 103 13.48 12.67 -5.40
N THR A 104 13.92 12.29 -4.19
CA THR A 104 15.28 11.78 -3.93
C THR A 104 15.59 10.54 -4.76
N LEU A 105 14.63 9.60 -4.88
CA LEU A 105 14.81 8.41 -5.70
C LEU A 105 14.91 8.77 -7.18
N SER A 106 14.06 9.67 -7.66
CA SER A 106 14.08 10.14 -9.06
C SER A 106 15.38 10.87 -9.41
N GLU A 107 15.85 11.78 -8.55
CA GLU A 107 17.12 12.50 -8.71
C GLU A 107 18.34 11.58 -8.77
N ARG A 108 18.24 10.43 -8.08
CA ARG A 108 19.29 9.39 -8.07
C ARG A 108 19.10 8.33 -9.15
N GLU A 109 18.15 8.52 -10.06
CA GLU A 109 17.81 7.55 -11.12
C GLU A 109 17.50 6.15 -10.59
N ILE A 110 16.95 6.05 -9.37
CA ILE A 110 16.50 4.80 -8.76
C ILE A 110 15.07 4.53 -9.21
N PRO A 111 14.81 3.40 -9.88
CA PRO A 111 13.46 3.08 -10.33
C PRO A 111 12.50 2.91 -9.16
N TRP A 112 11.29 3.44 -9.30
CA TRP A 112 10.23 3.23 -8.33
C TRP A 112 8.85 3.23 -8.97
N ALA A 113 7.89 2.59 -8.31
CA ALA A 113 6.49 2.53 -8.70
C ALA A 113 5.59 2.49 -7.47
N ILE A 114 4.31 2.83 -7.66
CA ILE A 114 3.27 2.70 -6.63
C ILE A 114 2.38 1.51 -6.97
N ALA A 115 2.02 0.71 -5.95
CA ALA A 115 1.21 -0.50 -6.08
C ALA A 115 0.20 -0.60 -4.92
N THR A 116 -1.05 -0.20 -5.15
CA THR A 116 -2.10 -0.13 -4.13
C THR A 116 -3.21 -1.17 -4.31
N SER A 117 -3.75 -1.66 -3.19
CA SER A 117 -4.98 -2.47 -3.16
C SER A 117 -6.25 -1.64 -3.41
N GLY A 118 -6.13 -0.31 -3.48
CA GLY A 118 -7.21 0.59 -3.86
C GLY A 118 -7.56 0.48 -5.34
N ALA A 119 -8.84 0.69 -5.67
CA ALA A 119 -9.29 0.84 -7.05
C ALA A 119 -8.90 2.23 -7.60
N GLU A 120 -8.78 2.37 -8.91
CA GLU A 120 -8.41 3.63 -9.56
C GLU A 120 -9.30 4.80 -9.13
N ARG A 121 -10.61 4.55 -8.95
CA ARG A 121 -11.57 5.55 -8.49
C ARG A 121 -11.19 6.20 -7.15
N SER A 122 -10.65 5.42 -6.20
CA SER A 122 -10.30 5.88 -4.86
C SER A 122 -8.82 6.27 -4.74
N ALA A 123 -7.93 5.60 -5.44
CA ALA A 123 -6.49 5.81 -5.37
C ALA A 123 -5.97 6.88 -6.35
N GLY A 124 -6.65 7.05 -7.49
CA GLY A 124 -6.25 7.99 -8.56
C GLY A 124 -6.00 9.43 -8.08
N PRO A 125 -6.88 10.02 -7.23
CA PRO A 125 -6.68 11.37 -6.69
C PRO A 125 -5.36 11.57 -5.92
N ALA A 126 -4.75 10.50 -5.41
CA ALA A 126 -3.47 10.59 -4.72
C ALA A 126 -2.31 11.00 -5.64
N ARG A 127 -2.42 10.82 -6.96
CA ARG A 127 -1.42 11.31 -7.92
C ARG A 127 -1.27 12.83 -7.83
N GLU A 128 -2.39 13.54 -7.83
CA GLU A 128 -2.40 15.00 -7.70
C GLU A 128 -1.93 15.43 -6.31
N LEU A 129 -2.42 14.75 -5.26
CA LEU A 129 -2.05 15.02 -3.87
C LEU A 129 -0.54 14.91 -3.62
N LEU A 130 0.11 13.93 -4.25
CA LEU A 130 1.55 13.70 -4.17
C LEU A 130 2.36 14.48 -5.22
N GLY A 131 1.72 15.23 -6.11
CA GLY A 131 2.37 15.96 -7.20
C GLY A 131 3.10 15.06 -8.20
N LEU A 132 2.58 13.85 -8.44
CA LEU A 132 3.25 12.87 -9.30
C LEU A 132 3.17 13.26 -10.77
N PRO A 133 4.25 13.04 -11.55
CA PRO A 133 4.20 13.12 -13.00
C PRO A 133 3.11 12.21 -13.59
N PRO A 134 2.46 12.59 -14.72
CA PRO A 134 1.38 11.80 -15.31
C PRO A 134 1.78 10.39 -15.74
N ASP A 135 3.04 10.19 -16.08
CA ASP A 135 3.65 8.93 -16.51
C ASP A 135 4.18 8.06 -15.37
N THR A 136 4.02 8.50 -14.12
CA THR A 136 4.43 7.72 -12.95
C THR A 136 3.81 6.31 -12.98
N PRO A 137 4.63 5.24 -12.88
CA PRO A 137 4.13 3.87 -12.79
C PRO A 137 3.26 3.68 -11.55
N PHE A 138 1.96 3.51 -11.77
CA PHE A 138 0.95 3.42 -10.72
C PHE A 138 0.04 2.22 -11.00
N VAL A 139 0.09 1.21 -10.14
CA VAL A 139 -0.66 -0.02 -10.26
C VAL A 139 -1.76 -0.06 -9.22
N THR A 140 -2.99 -0.11 -9.67
CA THR A 140 -4.18 -0.24 -8.83
C THR A 140 -4.72 -1.67 -8.87
N ARG A 141 -5.61 -1.99 -7.94
CA ARG A 141 -6.29 -3.28 -7.89
C ARG A 141 -6.96 -3.64 -9.23
N ASP A 142 -7.42 -2.67 -10.00
CA ASP A 142 -8.16 -2.91 -11.24
C ASP A 142 -7.29 -3.50 -12.36
N LEU A 143 -5.97 -3.46 -12.19
CA LEU A 143 -4.97 -3.93 -13.15
C LEU A 143 -4.46 -5.35 -12.87
N VAL A 144 -4.92 -5.99 -11.79
CA VAL A 144 -4.45 -7.30 -11.35
C VAL A 144 -5.61 -8.23 -11.03
N ARG A 145 -5.36 -9.52 -11.12
CA ARG A 145 -6.38 -10.53 -10.75
C ARG A 145 -6.57 -10.60 -9.23
N TYR A 146 -5.47 -10.63 -8.50
CA TYR A 146 -5.45 -10.71 -7.04
C TYR A 146 -4.65 -9.55 -6.45
N ALA A 147 -5.19 -8.90 -5.42
CA ALA A 147 -4.46 -7.88 -4.68
C ALA A 147 -3.98 -8.45 -3.33
N LYS A 148 -3.21 -7.64 -2.57
CA LYS A 148 -2.60 -8.04 -1.31
C LYS A 148 -3.55 -8.87 -0.42
N PRO A 149 -3.06 -9.96 0.14
CA PRO A 149 -1.66 -10.39 0.32
C PRO A 149 -1.08 -11.19 -0.86
N ASP A 150 -1.74 -11.26 -2.02
CA ASP A 150 -1.17 -11.87 -3.22
C ASP A 150 -0.14 -10.91 -3.85
N PRO A 151 0.87 -11.45 -4.56
CA PRO A 151 2.01 -10.66 -5.01
C PRO A 151 1.77 -9.85 -6.28
N ASP A 152 0.63 -10.05 -6.95
CA ASP A 152 0.36 -9.59 -8.32
C ASP A 152 0.59 -8.07 -8.50
N LEU A 153 0.19 -7.25 -7.51
CA LEU A 153 0.39 -5.80 -7.55
C LEU A 153 1.87 -5.43 -7.66
N PHE A 154 2.73 -6.05 -6.85
CA PHE A 154 4.15 -5.75 -6.84
C PHE A 154 4.87 -6.38 -8.04
N LEU A 155 4.44 -7.57 -8.49
CA LEU A 155 4.95 -8.16 -9.72
C LEU A 155 4.64 -7.27 -10.93
N THR A 156 3.40 -6.82 -11.08
CA THR A 156 2.99 -5.90 -12.15
C THR A 156 3.74 -4.55 -12.06
N ALA A 157 3.96 -4.03 -10.85
CA ALA A 157 4.71 -2.80 -10.67
C ALA A 157 6.18 -2.95 -11.08
N ALA A 158 6.83 -4.07 -10.71
CA ALA A 158 8.20 -4.37 -11.12
C ALA A 158 8.33 -4.52 -12.64
N GLU A 159 7.36 -5.20 -13.29
CA GLU A 159 7.30 -5.31 -14.76
C GLU A 159 7.22 -3.93 -15.43
N ARG A 160 6.39 -3.01 -14.92
CA ARG A 160 6.23 -1.67 -15.50
C ARG A 160 7.49 -0.82 -15.46
N ILE A 161 8.34 -1.03 -14.47
CA ILE A 161 9.63 -0.34 -14.36
C ILE A 161 10.81 -1.19 -14.87
N HIS A 162 10.52 -2.34 -15.51
CA HIS A 162 11.51 -3.24 -16.10
C HIS A 162 12.58 -3.76 -15.11
N VAL A 163 12.16 -4.07 -13.89
CA VAL A 163 13.04 -4.57 -12.83
C VAL A 163 12.66 -6.01 -12.44
N ASP A 164 13.67 -6.86 -12.22
CA ASP A 164 13.44 -8.15 -11.57
C ASP A 164 12.96 -7.91 -10.14
N ILE A 165 11.83 -8.50 -9.77
CA ILE A 165 11.22 -8.34 -8.43
C ILE A 165 12.19 -8.71 -7.30
N ARG A 166 13.14 -9.61 -7.54
CA ARG A 166 14.19 -10.00 -6.56
C ARG A 166 15.17 -8.87 -6.26
N ASN A 167 15.26 -7.88 -7.13
CA ASN A 167 16.05 -6.65 -6.94
C ASN A 167 15.20 -5.48 -6.47
N ALA A 168 13.93 -5.72 -6.14
CA ALA A 168 13.03 -4.69 -5.65
C ALA A 168 12.88 -4.74 -4.12
N ILE A 169 12.63 -3.56 -3.57
CA ILE A 169 12.25 -3.34 -2.18
C ILE A 169 10.78 -2.92 -2.18
N VAL A 170 9.95 -3.67 -1.50
CA VAL A 170 8.56 -3.29 -1.22
C VAL A 170 8.52 -2.50 0.07
N VAL A 171 7.92 -1.33 0.02
CA VAL A 171 7.67 -0.47 1.19
C VAL A 171 6.17 -0.44 1.46
N GLY A 172 5.77 -0.78 2.67
CA GLY A 172 4.36 -0.78 3.09
C GLY A 172 4.22 -0.63 4.59
N ASP A 173 3.02 -0.25 5.03
CA ASP A 173 2.69 0.01 6.44
C ASP A 173 2.00 -1.17 7.13
N SER A 174 1.59 -2.18 6.38
CA SER A 174 0.75 -3.28 6.87
C SER A 174 1.41 -4.64 6.72
N VAL A 175 0.93 -5.61 7.49
CA VAL A 175 1.31 -7.02 7.35
C VAL A 175 0.95 -7.58 5.98
N TRP A 176 -0.03 -7.01 5.29
CA TRP A 176 -0.49 -7.44 3.97
C TRP A 176 0.53 -7.14 2.88
N ASP A 177 1.21 -6.00 2.97
CA ASP A 177 2.30 -5.59 2.09
C ASP A 177 3.48 -6.53 2.22
N LEU A 178 3.87 -6.82 3.46
CA LEU A 178 5.03 -7.65 3.75
C LEU A 178 4.78 -9.11 3.37
N LEU A 179 3.56 -9.61 3.53
CA LEU A 179 3.18 -10.93 3.03
C LEU A 179 3.22 -10.98 1.50
N ALA A 180 2.73 -9.95 0.82
CA ALA A 180 2.80 -9.84 -0.64
C ALA A 180 4.24 -9.73 -1.13
N ALA A 181 5.08 -8.90 -0.49
CA ALA A 181 6.52 -8.80 -0.77
C ALA A 181 7.22 -10.15 -0.66
N ARG A 182 7.00 -10.87 0.46
CA ARG A 182 7.56 -12.20 0.68
C ARG A 182 7.13 -13.21 -0.39
N ARG A 183 5.85 -13.19 -0.79
CA ARG A 183 5.32 -14.06 -1.85
C ARG A 183 5.89 -13.72 -3.23
N ALA A 184 6.16 -12.45 -3.47
CA ALA A 184 6.82 -11.97 -4.69
C ALA A 184 8.30 -12.31 -4.74
N GLY A 185 8.94 -12.59 -3.60
CA GLY A 185 10.38 -12.77 -3.49
C GLY A 185 11.17 -11.44 -3.40
N ALA A 186 10.48 -10.35 -3.07
CA ALA A 186 11.08 -9.03 -2.83
C ALA A 186 11.49 -8.84 -1.36
N LEU A 187 12.40 -7.90 -1.11
CA LEU A 187 12.72 -7.44 0.24
C LEU A 187 11.60 -6.53 0.75
N GLY A 188 11.09 -6.78 1.95
CA GLY A 188 10.05 -5.96 2.57
C GLY A 188 10.62 -4.94 3.54
N ILE A 189 10.11 -3.70 3.51
CA ILE A 189 10.34 -2.65 4.50
C ILE A 189 8.99 -2.22 5.07
N GLY A 190 8.91 -2.12 6.40
CA GLY A 190 7.73 -1.67 7.11
C GLY A 190 7.79 -0.19 7.47
N LEU A 191 6.65 0.51 7.41
CA LEU A 191 6.47 1.83 8.00
C LEU A 191 5.45 1.76 9.13
N LEU A 192 5.68 2.49 10.22
CA LEU A 192 4.77 2.54 11.38
C LEU A 192 3.54 3.43 11.14
N SER A 193 3.56 4.19 10.07
CA SER A 193 2.56 5.21 9.72
C SER A 193 1.14 4.66 9.48
N GLY A 194 0.99 3.35 9.25
CA GLY A 194 -0.33 2.71 9.12
C GLY A 194 -0.93 2.19 10.43
N GLY A 195 -0.20 2.29 11.55
CA GLY A 195 -0.68 1.89 12.88
C GLY A 195 -0.43 0.42 13.25
N TYR A 196 0.34 -0.33 12.48
CA TYR A 196 0.89 -1.62 12.90
C TYR A 196 2.12 -1.43 13.79
N GLY A 197 2.32 -2.32 14.76
CA GLY A 197 3.49 -2.30 15.63
C GLY A 197 4.74 -2.80 14.91
N ARG A 198 5.92 -2.30 15.34
CA ARG A 198 7.23 -2.72 14.80
C ARG A 198 7.41 -4.24 14.77
N GLU A 199 7.08 -4.91 15.87
CA GLU A 199 7.22 -6.36 15.96
C GLU A 199 6.29 -7.10 15.01
N GLU A 200 5.08 -6.61 14.81
CA GLU A 200 4.12 -7.20 13.88
C GLU A 200 4.65 -7.15 12.44
N LEU A 201 5.22 -6.01 12.03
CA LEU A 201 5.81 -5.85 10.71
C LEU A 201 7.06 -6.73 10.54
N LEU A 202 7.92 -6.81 11.57
CA LEU A 202 9.07 -7.71 11.54
C LEU A 202 8.66 -9.19 11.42
N TYR A 203 7.65 -9.64 12.19
CA TYR A 203 7.11 -11.01 12.08
C TYR A 203 6.46 -11.29 10.71
N ALA A 204 5.86 -10.27 10.08
CA ALA A 204 5.32 -10.41 8.74
C ALA A 204 6.39 -10.50 7.66
N GLY A 205 7.66 -10.16 7.96
CA GLY A 205 8.79 -10.32 7.07
C GLY A 205 9.52 -9.03 6.68
N ALA A 206 9.30 -7.93 7.41
CA ALA A 206 10.07 -6.71 7.20
C ALA A 206 11.55 -6.94 7.55
N PHE A 207 12.45 -6.57 6.65
CA PHE A 207 13.90 -6.51 6.90
C PHE A 207 14.27 -5.36 7.85
N ARG A 208 13.58 -4.21 7.67
CA ARG A 208 13.70 -3.00 8.48
C ARG A 208 12.33 -2.38 8.67
N VAL A 209 12.19 -1.59 9.73
CA VAL A 209 10.97 -0.82 10.02
C VAL A 209 11.37 0.59 10.41
N TYR A 210 10.81 1.57 9.70
CA TYR A 210 11.00 3.00 9.92
C TYR A 210 9.69 3.64 10.40
N GLU A 211 9.76 4.85 10.92
CA GLU A 211 8.55 5.55 11.39
C GLU A 211 7.62 5.93 10.24
N ASP A 212 8.20 6.58 9.22
CA ASP A 212 7.48 7.14 8.09
C ASP A 212 8.41 7.28 6.87
N PRO A 213 7.93 7.82 5.74
CA PRO A 213 8.76 8.07 4.56
C PRO A 213 9.97 8.99 4.81
N ALA A 214 9.87 9.95 5.75
CA ALA A 214 10.99 10.84 6.07
C ALA A 214 12.12 10.07 6.77
N ASP A 215 11.76 9.18 7.69
CA ASP A 215 12.73 8.32 8.39
C ASP A 215 13.39 7.34 7.39
N LEU A 216 12.63 6.69 6.53
CA LEU A 216 13.19 5.85 5.47
C LEU A 216 14.14 6.62 4.55
N ARG A 217 13.79 7.85 4.14
CA ARG A 217 14.63 8.70 3.30
C ARG A 217 15.99 8.98 3.94
N ASN A 218 16.01 9.21 5.26
CA ASN A 218 17.22 9.49 6.00
C ASN A 218 18.14 8.26 6.14
N HIS A 219 17.61 7.04 5.94
CA HIS A 219 18.30 5.76 6.10
C HIS A 219 18.36 4.92 4.81
N LEU A 220 18.29 5.56 3.64
CA LEU A 220 18.35 4.86 2.34
C LEU A 220 19.64 4.06 2.14
N ASP A 221 20.73 4.43 2.79
CA ASP A 221 21.99 3.69 2.79
C ASP A 221 21.90 2.33 3.48
N GLU A 222 21.05 2.18 4.48
CA GLU A 222 20.79 0.89 5.16
C GLU A 222 20.07 -0.13 4.27
N VAL A 223 19.43 0.34 3.20
CA VAL A 223 18.65 -0.48 2.27
C VAL A 223 19.28 -0.56 0.87
N GLY A 224 20.57 -0.30 0.79
CA GLY A 224 21.37 -0.51 -0.42
C GLY A 224 21.48 0.68 -1.37
N VAL A 225 20.94 1.85 -1.01
CA VAL A 225 21.09 3.07 -1.79
C VAL A 225 22.34 3.81 -1.34
N ARG A 226 23.43 3.63 -2.05
CA ARG A 226 24.70 4.27 -1.71
C ARG A 226 24.63 5.80 -1.86
N ARG A 227 25.25 6.51 -0.94
CA ARG A 227 25.45 7.97 -1.10
C ARG A 227 26.39 8.21 -2.29
N PRO A 228 26.15 9.24 -3.11
CA PRO A 228 27.15 9.67 -4.08
C PRO A 228 28.46 9.99 -3.35
N LEU A 229 29.59 9.54 -3.92
CA LEU A 229 30.93 9.88 -3.41
C LEU A 229 31.19 11.37 -3.59
#